data_06634d27add9040206ecc552abd11397
#
_entry.id   06634d27add9040206ecc552abd11397
#
_cell.length_a   1.000
_cell.length_b   1.000
_cell.length_c   1.000
_cell.angle_alpha   90.00
_cell.angle_beta   90.00
_cell.angle_gamma   90.00
#
_symmetry.space_group_name_H-M   'P 1'
#
loop_
_entity.id
_entity.type
_entity.pdbx_description
1 polymer ?
#
loop_
_entity_poly.entity_id
_entity_poly.type
_entity_poly.pdbx_seq_one_letter_code
_entity_poly.pdbx_strand_id
1 'polypeptide(L)'
;LIGNEGIYVNDAFGTAHRAHASTEGVAHHVDESVAGLLMEREIEKLGAVLEKPEEPFVAILGGAKVSDKIGVIENLMKKVQTIEIGGAMANTFLKARGYDIGSSKYETDKIEVAKQIMKDAFDKGVEIILPKDARVAKIAEGEELTPETVESAEHKNVKLNVEGKGESLEGWQILDVGDTTLTYFADRLENAKTVVWNGPLGYTEVPEYAQGTEKIDKYISHTKAKCVIGGGDSVAAIQKIKKAAKQNGEDVKQEFSNIYLSTGGGASLEFLEGKTLPGIAALNNKENQKCKSGENGNCKSNEQQLAD
;
A
#
# COMPACT_ATOMS: atom_id res chain seq x y z
N LEU A 1 -27.23 -2.96 -25.17
CA LEU A 1 -27.10 -4.37 -24.80
C LEU A 1 -28.02 -4.77 -23.64
N ILE A 2 -28.25 -3.89 -22.66
CA ILE A 2 -28.98 -4.20 -21.42
C ILE A 2 -30.49 -3.86 -21.57
N GLY A 3 -30.87 -2.97 -22.47
CA GLY A 3 -32.23 -2.42 -22.57
C GLY A 3 -32.57 -1.49 -21.38
N ASN A 4 -33.74 -0.85 -21.41
CA ASN A 4 -34.12 0.11 -20.37
C ASN A 4 -34.54 -0.54 -19.04
N GLU A 5 -34.81 -1.85 -19.03
CA GLU A 5 -35.23 -2.62 -17.84
C GLU A 5 -34.08 -3.44 -17.24
N GLY A 6 -32.86 -3.29 -17.75
CA GLY A 6 -31.69 -4.05 -17.30
C GLY A 6 -31.02 -3.40 -16.09
N ILE A 7 -30.50 -4.24 -15.19
CA ILE A 7 -29.68 -3.83 -14.05
C ILE A 7 -28.20 -3.97 -14.44
N TYR A 8 -27.43 -2.90 -14.25
CA TYR A 8 -25.98 -2.96 -14.37
C TYR A 8 -25.35 -3.28 -13.01
N VAL A 9 -24.58 -4.36 -12.95
CA VAL A 9 -23.81 -4.75 -11.75
C VAL A 9 -22.33 -4.53 -12.03
N ASN A 10 -21.68 -3.63 -11.27
CA ASN A 10 -20.23 -3.45 -11.34
C ASN A 10 -19.56 -4.25 -10.20
N ASP A 11 -18.81 -5.27 -10.58
CA ASP A 11 -18.03 -6.10 -9.64
C ASP A 11 -16.52 -6.04 -9.96
N ALA A 12 -16.09 -5.02 -10.70
CA ALA A 12 -14.72 -4.84 -11.18
C ALA A 12 -13.98 -3.77 -10.37
N PHE A 13 -13.76 -3.99 -9.07
CA PHE A 13 -13.11 -3.03 -8.18
C PHE A 13 -11.70 -2.62 -8.68
N GLY A 14 -10.90 -3.56 -9.19
CA GLY A 14 -9.55 -3.28 -9.69
C GLY A 14 -9.47 -2.23 -10.81
N THR A 15 -10.57 -1.97 -11.51
CA THR A 15 -10.67 -0.94 -12.57
C THR A 15 -11.51 0.26 -12.16
N ALA A 16 -12.05 0.29 -10.95
CA ALA A 16 -12.98 1.33 -10.48
C ALA A 16 -12.36 2.74 -10.41
N HIS A 17 -11.03 2.84 -10.38
CA HIS A 17 -10.29 4.10 -10.43
C HIS A 17 -10.20 4.71 -11.84
N ARG A 18 -10.76 4.06 -12.87
CA ARG A 18 -10.75 4.51 -14.26
C ARG A 18 -12.19 4.75 -14.74
N ALA A 19 -12.43 5.91 -15.36
CA ALA A 19 -13.71 6.25 -15.98
C ALA A 19 -13.83 5.59 -17.35
N HIS A 20 -13.82 4.27 -17.40
CA HIS A 20 -14.00 3.52 -18.65
C HIS A 20 -15.48 3.36 -18.98
N ALA A 21 -15.79 3.23 -20.28
CA ALA A 21 -17.16 3.04 -20.77
C ALA A 21 -17.88 1.85 -20.10
N SER A 22 -17.16 0.77 -19.78
CA SER A 22 -17.72 -0.46 -19.19
C SER A 22 -17.81 -0.42 -17.66
N THR A 23 -17.17 0.50 -16.96
CA THR A 23 -17.13 0.56 -15.49
C THR A 23 -17.79 1.81 -14.92
N GLU A 24 -17.78 2.91 -15.65
CA GLU A 24 -18.36 4.19 -15.25
C GLU A 24 -19.42 4.63 -16.24
N GLY A 25 -19.08 4.71 -17.56
CA GLY A 25 -19.95 5.27 -18.57
C GLY A 25 -21.29 4.53 -18.70
N VAL A 26 -21.29 3.21 -18.66
CA VAL A 26 -22.52 2.39 -18.78
C VAL A 26 -23.51 2.68 -17.64
N ALA A 27 -23.04 3.01 -16.44
CA ALA A 27 -23.89 3.29 -15.29
C ALA A 27 -24.80 4.52 -15.50
N HIS A 28 -24.38 5.46 -16.37
CA HIS A 28 -25.17 6.64 -16.70
C HIS A 28 -26.29 6.38 -17.75
N HIS A 29 -26.29 5.20 -18.36
CA HIS A 29 -27.23 4.82 -19.43
C HIS A 29 -28.18 3.69 -19.04
N VAL A 30 -28.29 3.40 -17.74
CA VAL A 30 -29.21 2.39 -17.18
C VAL A 30 -29.99 3.00 -16.02
N ASP A 31 -31.18 2.49 -15.75
CA ASP A 31 -32.01 3.00 -14.66
C ASP A 31 -31.46 2.52 -13.31
N GLU A 32 -30.96 1.31 -13.22
CA GLU A 32 -30.38 0.74 -12.02
C GLU A 32 -28.92 0.31 -12.24
N SER A 33 -28.02 0.84 -11.41
CA SER A 33 -26.62 0.45 -11.37
C SER A 33 -26.18 0.19 -9.92
N VAL A 34 -25.65 -0.99 -9.64
CA VAL A 34 -25.33 -1.45 -8.28
C VAL A 34 -23.92 -2.04 -8.20
N ALA A 35 -23.36 -2.04 -6.99
CA ALA A 35 -22.11 -2.73 -6.70
C ALA A 35 -22.35 -4.26 -6.65
N GLY A 36 -21.43 -5.03 -7.21
CA GLY A 36 -21.37 -6.46 -6.99
C GLY A 36 -20.72 -6.80 -5.64
N LEU A 37 -20.76 -8.07 -5.26
CA LEU A 37 -20.32 -8.55 -3.95
C LEU A 37 -18.81 -8.37 -3.69
N LEU A 38 -17.98 -8.44 -4.72
CA LEU A 38 -16.55 -8.15 -4.59
C LEU A 38 -16.34 -6.65 -4.35
N MET A 39 -16.99 -5.81 -5.14
CA MET A 39 -16.94 -4.36 -5.01
C MET A 39 -17.39 -3.91 -3.61
N GLU A 40 -18.53 -4.43 -3.14
CA GLU A 40 -19.07 -4.13 -1.81
C GLU A 40 -18.06 -4.51 -0.70
N ARG A 41 -17.46 -5.70 -0.81
CA ARG A 41 -16.47 -6.18 0.16
C ARG A 41 -15.20 -5.33 0.18
N GLU A 42 -14.70 -4.93 -0.98
CA GLU A 42 -13.52 -4.04 -1.06
C GLU A 42 -13.81 -2.69 -0.43
N ILE A 43 -14.97 -2.09 -0.74
CA ILE A 43 -15.39 -0.81 -0.17
C ILE A 43 -15.54 -0.93 1.37
N GLU A 44 -16.21 -1.98 1.85
CA GLU A 44 -16.37 -2.22 3.29
C GLU A 44 -15.02 -2.35 4.01
N LYS A 45 -14.12 -3.20 3.50
CA LYS A 45 -12.86 -3.50 4.18
C LYS A 45 -11.87 -2.33 4.14
N LEU A 46 -11.71 -1.69 2.98
CA LEU A 46 -10.86 -0.50 2.85
C LEU A 46 -11.48 0.71 3.56
N GLY A 47 -12.81 0.88 3.47
CA GLY A 47 -13.54 1.96 4.14
C GLY A 47 -13.43 1.86 5.67
N ALA A 48 -13.61 0.66 6.24
CA ALA A 48 -13.49 0.44 7.67
C ALA A 48 -12.13 0.90 8.24
N VAL A 49 -11.05 0.70 7.49
CA VAL A 49 -9.70 1.14 7.88
C VAL A 49 -9.54 2.66 7.78
N LEU A 50 -10.21 3.30 6.82
CA LEU A 50 -10.09 4.74 6.63
C LEU A 50 -11.07 5.56 7.47
N GLU A 51 -12.29 5.07 7.69
CA GLU A 51 -13.33 5.86 8.37
C GLU A 51 -13.21 5.80 9.88
N LYS A 52 -13.02 4.60 10.44
CA LYS A 52 -12.99 4.36 11.89
C LYS A 52 -11.93 3.32 12.28
N PRO A 53 -10.64 3.60 12.05
CA PRO A 53 -9.58 2.69 12.46
C PRO A 53 -9.55 2.56 13.99
N GLU A 54 -9.29 1.34 14.48
CA GLU A 54 -8.96 1.13 15.88
C GLU A 54 -7.47 1.44 16.09
N GLU A 55 -7.16 2.18 17.15
CA GLU A 55 -5.78 2.56 17.48
C GLU A 55 -5.11 1.57 18.44
N PRO A 56 -3.79 1.38 18.36
CA PRO A 56 -2.84 1.99 17.42
C PRO A 56 -3.03 1.52 15.98
N PHE A 57 -2.93 2.46 15.02
CA PHE A 57 -2.98 2.20 13.60
C PHE A 57 -1.59 2.35 12.97
N VAL A 58 -1.10 1.30 12.34
CA VAL A 58 0.21 1.23 11.69
C VAL A 58 0.02 1.09 10.17
N ALA A 59 0.73 1.91 9.40
CA ALA A 59 0.82 1.76 7.97
C ALA A 59 2.21 1.25 7.57
N ILE A 60 2.26 0.21 6.73
CA ILE A 60 3.50 -0.31 6.14
C ILE A 60 3.47 0.03 4.65
N LEU A 61 4.44 0.79 4.20
CA LEU A 61 4.53 1.25 2.82
C LEU A 61 5.88 0.86 2.22
N GLY A 62 5.81 0.10 1.14
CA GLY A 62 6.97 -0.34 0.39
C GLY A 62 6.81 -0.09 -1.11
N GLY A 63 7.66 -0.77 -1.90
CA GLY A 63 7.68 -0.65 -3.35
C GLY A 63 8.79 0.26 -3.88
N ALA A 64 8.70 0.62 -5.17
CA ALA A 64 9.84 1.22 -5.88
C ALA A 64 9.91 2.74 -5.75
N LYS A 65 8.78 3.46 -5.75
CA LYS A 65 8.74 4.92 -5.92
C LYS A 65 7.95 5.62 -4.83
N VAL A 66 8.51 6.71 -4.30
CA VAL A 66 7.81 7.63 -3.40
C VAL A 66 6.66 8.32 -4.13
N SER A 67 6.88 8.72 -5.39
CA SER A 67 5.89 9.43 -6.21
C SER A 67 4.55 8.71 -6.28
N ASP A 68 4.55 7.37 -6.27
CA ASP A 68 3.34 6.55 -6.33
C ASP A 68 2.59 6.47 -4.99
N LYS A 69 3.20 6.95 -3.90
CA LYS A 69 2.69 6.80 -2.54
C LYS A 69 2.46 8.12 -1.80
N ILE A 70 2.81 9.27 -2.39
CA ILE A 70 2.70 10.58 -1.72
C ILE A 70 1.27 10.79 -1.19
N GLY A 71 0.27 10.66 -2.05
CA GLY A 71 -1.12 10.86 -1.64
C GLY A 71 -1.61 9.88 -0.58
N VAL A 72 -1.14 8.61 -0.65
CA VAL A 72 -1.42 7.60 0.39
C VAL A 72 -0.81 8.02 1.73
N ILE A 73 0.46 8.42 1.73
CA ILE A 73 1.16 8.86 2.95
C ILE A 73 0.44 10.06 3.56
N GLU A 74 0.14 11.08 2.76
CA GLU A 74 -0.53 12.31 3.22
C GLU A 74 -1.92 12.05 3.79
N ASN A 75 -2.68 11.14 3.18
CA ASN A 75 -4.00 10.79 3.69
C ASN A 75 -3.92 9.93 4.95
N LEU A 76 -3.05 8.92 4.98
CA LEU A 76 -2.87 8.06 6.15
C LEU A 76 -2.29 8.81 7.35
N MET A 77 -1.40 9.80 7.16
CA MET A 77 -0.89 10.67 8.24
C MET A 77 -1.97 11.39 9.05
N LYS A 78 -3.19 11.45 8.57
CA LYS A 78 -4.34 12.02 9.31
C LYS A 78 -4.91 11.06 10.36
N LYS A 79 -4.50 9.79 10.34
CA LYS A 79 -5.16 8.70 11.06
C LYS A 79 -4.21 7.73 11.75
N VAL A 80 -3.02 7.55 11.23
CA VAL A 80 -2.04 6.58 11.75
C VAL A 80 -1.19 7.17 12.87
N GLN A 81 -0.70 6.31 13.74
CA GLN A 81 0.33 6.66 14.72
C GLN A 81 1.74 6.39 14.19
N THR A 82 1.88 5.40 13.30
CA THR A 82 3.18 5.01 12.76
C THR A 82 3.08 4.70 11.26
N ILE A 83 4.09 5.13 10.51
CA ILE A 83 4.32 4.75 9.11
C ILE A 83 5.69 4.09 9.01
N GLU A 84 5.71 2.83 8.63
CA GLU A 84 6.90 2.02 8.37
C GLU A 84 7.20 2.05 6.88
N ILE A 85 8.38 2.53 6.49
CA ILE A 85 8.76 2.69 5.09
C ILE A 85 9.87 1.71 4.74
N GLY A 86 9.63 0.88 3.72
CA GLY A 86 10.58 -0.08 3.15
C GLY A 86 10.64 -0.01 1.62
N GLY A 87 11.25 -1.03 1.02
CA GLY A 87 11.44 -1.09 -0.43
C GLY A 87 12.37 0.01 -0.96
N ALA A 88 12.52 0.08 -2.28
CA ALA A 88 13.41 1.08 -2.89
C ALA A 88 12.96 2.53 -2.65
N MET A 89 11.66 2.77 -2.38
CA MET A 89 11.19 4.10 -2.01
C MET A 89 11.84 4.62 -0.71
N ALA A 90 12.22 3.74 0.22
CA ALA A 90 12.91 4.12 1.45
C ALA A 90 14.24 4.83 1.17
N ASN A 91 14.92 4.51 0.06
CA ASN A 91 16.19 5.12 -0.31
C ASN A 91 16.07 6.63 -0.50
N THR A 92 14.94 7.11 -1.05
CA THR A 92 14.69 8.54 -1.21
C THR A 92 14.58 9.25 0.15
N PHE A 93 13.90 8.63 1.13
CA PHE A 93 13.82 9.15 2.50
C PHE A 93 15.16 9.08 3.24
N LEU A 94 15.91 7.99 3.07
CA LEU A 94 17.25 7.84 3.64
C LEU A 94 18.21 8.90 3.09
N LYS A 95 18.22 9.10 1.77
CA LYS A 95 19.03 10.16 1.12
C LYS A 95 18.62 11.55 1.60
N ALA A 96 17.31 11.80 1.73
CA ALA A 96 16.78 13.06 2.28
C ALA A 96 17.26 13.35 3.72
N ARG A 97 17.59 12.30 4.51
CA ARG A 97 18.18 12.38 5.85
C ARG A 97 19.73 12.35 5.85
N GLY A 98 20.35 12.33 4.67
CA GLY A 98 21.80 12.31 4.53
C GLY A 98 22.46 10.96 4.80
N TYR A 99 21.72 9.85 4.70
CA TYR A 99 22.29 8.51 4.79
C TYR A 99 23.02 8.13 3.52
N ASP A 100 24.09 7.35 3.66
CA ASP A 100 24.75 6.68 2.53
C ASP A 100 23.85 5.54 2.05
N ILE A 101 23.41 5.63 0.80
CA ILE A 101 22.59 4.63 0.13
C ILE A 101 23.33 3.93 -0.99
N GLY A 102 24.65 4.20 -1.13
CA GLY A 102 25.49 3.64 -2.17
C GLY A 102 24.99 3.97 -3.57
N SER A 103 24.96 2.96 -4.42
CA SER A 103 24.46 3.04 -5.80
C SER A 103 22.95 2.71 -5.92
N SER A 104 22.23 2.71 -4.79
CA SER A 104 20.79 2.39 -4.76
C SER A 104 19.98 3.40 -5.55
N LYS A 105 18.95 2.92 -6.26
CA LYS A 105 17.98 3.78 -6.96
C LYS A 105 17.19 4.63 -5.97
N TYR A 106 16.97 5.89 -6.29
CA TYR A 106 16.12 6.83 -5.56
C TYR A 106 15.57 7.89 -6.52
N GLU A 107 14.53 8.62 -6.11
CA GLU A 107 13.94 9.70 -6.90
C GLU A 107 14.55 11.04 -6.48
N THR A 108 15.48 11.54 -7.29
CA THR A 108 16.23 12.79 -7.01
C THR A 108 15.30 14.00 -6.87
N ASP A 109 14.27 14.08 -7.71
CA ASP A 109 13.27 15.15 -7.71
C ASP A 109 12.27 15.06 -6.55
N LYS A 110 12.28 13.96 -5.77
CA LYS A 110 11.42 13.75 -4.61
C LYS A 110 12.12 13.90 -3.25
N ILE A 111 13.39 14.26 -3.22
CA ILE A 111 14.12 14.46 -1.96
C ILE A 111 13.45 15.52 -1.09
N GLU A 112 13.11 16.69 -1.66
CA GLU A 112 12.46 17.76 -0.90
C GLU A 112 11.04 17.37 -0.47
N VAL A 113 10.33 16.61 -1.29
CA VAL A 113 9.01 16.04 -0.92
C VAL A 113 9.15 15.07 0.27
N ALA A 114 10.15 14.19 0.25
CA ALA A 114 10.42 13.27 1.36
C ALA A 114 10.77 14.01 2.66
N LYS A 115 11.55 15.11 2.58
CA LYS A 115 11.82 15.98 3.74
C LYS A 115 10.54 16.62 4.27
N GLN A 116 9.69 17.14 3.39
CA GLN A 116 8.43 17.75 3.79
C GLN A 116 7.49 16.73 4.45
N ILE A 117 7.35 15.53 3.87
CA ILE A 117 6.56 14.44 4.47
C ILE A 117 7.05 14.10 5.88
N MET A 118 8.36 13.96 6.09
CA MET A 118 8.92 13.67 7.42
C MET A 118 8.67 14.80 8.42
N LYS A 119 8.74 16.04 7.96
CA LYS A 119 8.41 17.21 8.79
C LYS A 119 6.94 17.23 9.16
N ASP A 120 6.06 17.05 8.18
CA ASP A 120 4.61 17.06 8.40
C ASP A 120 4.17 15.92 9.33
N ALA A 121 4.81 14.74 9.23
CA ALA A 121 4.59 13.65 10.15
C ALA A 121 5.00 14.01 11.58
N PHE A 122 6.18 14.61 11.76
CA PHE A 122 6.65 15.09 13.05
C PHE A 122 5.68 16.13 13.67
N ASP A 123 5.26 17.11 12.86
CA ASP A 123 4.33 18.17 13.29
C ASP A 123 2.94 17.60 13.68
N LYS A 124 2.54 16.47 13.11
CA LYS A 124 1.30 15.75 13.43
C LYS A 124 1.45 14.67 14.52
N GLY A 125 2.66 14.46 15.05
CA GLY A 125 2.92 13.41 16.03
C GLY A 125 2.89 12.00 15.44
N VAL A 126 3.07 11.84 14.13
CA VAL A 126 3.15 10.56 13.45
C VAL A 126 4.61 10.10 13.37
N GLU A 127 4.89 8.89 13.83
CA GLU A 127 6.23 8.31 13.75
C GLU A 127 6.48 7.75 12.35
N ILE A 128 7.52 8.23 11.65
CA ILE A 128 8.02 7.58 10.43
C ILE A 128 9.25 6.76 10.78
N ILE A 129 9.17 5.45 10.57
CA ILE A 129 10.27 4.51 10.77
C ILE A 129 10.89 4.18 9.42
N LEU A 130 12.18 4.53 9.28
CA LEU A 130 13.01 4.21 8.13
C LEU A 130 13.94 3.04 8.46
N PRO A 131 14.43 2.31 7.44
CA PRO A 131 15.40 1.24 7.63
C PRO A 131 16.65 1.72 8.39
N LYS A 132 17.12 0.91 9.35
CA LYS A 132 18.34 1.12 10.14
C LYS A 132 19.48 0.26 9.66
N ASP A 133 19.15 -0.82 8.98
CA ASP A 133 20.05 -1.78 8.35
C ASP A 133 19.40 -2.33 7.07
N ALA A 134 20.21 -2.90 6.21
CA ALA A 134 19.77 -3.38 4.91
C ALA A 134 20.53 -4.61 4.45
N ARG A 135 19.91 -5.40 3.59
CA ARG A 135 20.55 -6.39 2.73
C ARG A 135 20.91 -5.72 1.43
N VAL A 136 22.19 -5.77 1.09
CA VAL A 136 22.75 -5.08 -0.08
C VAL A 136 23.41 -6.07 -1.03
N ALA A 137 23.35 -5.75 -2.34
CA ALA A 137 24.09 -6.45 -3.39
C ALA A 137 25.07 -5.51 -4.08
N LYS A 138 26.21 -6.04 -4.50
CA LYS A 138 27.20 -5.31 -5.28
C LYS A 138 26.92 -5.48 -6.76
N ILE A 139 26.30 -4.47 -7.35
CA ILE A 139 25.90 -4.46 -8.75
C ILE A 139 26.82 -3.51 -9.50
N ALA A 140 27.42 -3.98 -10.59
CA ALA A 140 28.32 -3.16 -11.38
C ALA A 140 27.62 -1.93 -11.98
N GLU A 141 28.36 -0.85 -12.16
CA GLU A 141 27.81 0.38 -12.75
C GLU A 141 27.35 0.11 -14.19
N GLY A 142 26.11 0.47 -14.49
CA GLY A 142 25.49 0.24 -15.80
C GLY A 142 24.89 -1.14 -16.00
N GLU A 143 25.04 -2.06 -15.03
CA GLU A 143 24.41 -3.37 -15.08
C GLU A 143 22.90 -3.24 -14.71
N GLU A 144 22.06 -3.95 -15.46
CA GLU A 144 20.63 -3.96 -15.22
C GLU A 144 20.30 -4.83 -13.99
N LEU A 145 19.40 -4.34 -13.14
CA LEU A 145 18.91 -5.07 -11.98
C LEU A 145 17.89 -6.11 -12.45
N THR A 146 18.38 -7.32 -12.72
CA THR A 146 17.56 -8.50 -13.04
C THR A 146 17.73 -9.57 -11.94
N PRO A 147 16.80 -10.53 -11.80
CA PRO A 147 16.99 -11.63 -10.85
C PRO A 147 18.34 -12.33 -11.00
N GLU A 148 18.80 -12.59 -12.22
CA GLU A 148 20.04 -13.29 -12.52
C GLU A 148 21.27 -12.50 -12.07
N THR A 149 21.30 -11.16 -12.32
CA THR A 149 22.41 -10.32 -11.89
C THR A 149 22.46 -10.19 -10.37
N VAL A 150 21.30 -10.11 -9.73
CA VAL A 150 21.18 -10.00 -8.27
C VAL A 150 21.56 -11.31 -7.57
N GLU A 151 21.12 -12.47 -8.07
CA GLU A 151 21.48 -13.78 -7.51
C GLU A 151 22.97 -14.09 -7.59
N SER A 152 23.65 -13.61 -8.64
CA SER A 152 25.09 -13.82 -8.84
C SER A 152 25.97 -12.81 -8.11
N ALA A 153 25.40 -11.72 -7.62
CA ALA A 153 26.14 -10.61 -7.01
C ALA A 153 26.67 -10.96 -5.61
N GLU A 154 27.80 -10.37 -5.24
CA GLU A 154 28.25 -10.35 -3.85
C GLU A 154 27.20 -9.64 -2.99
N HIS A 155 26.87 -10.23 -1.82
CA HIS A 155 25.84 -9.70 -0.92
C HIS A 155 26.33 -9.64 0.52
N LYS A 156 25.79 -8.72 1.31
CA LYS A 156 26.01 -8.61 2.75
C LYS A 156 24.86 -7.88 3.46
N ASN A 157 24.86 -8.01 4.79
CA ASN A 157 24.03 -7.18 5.65
C ASN A 157 24.86 -5.99 6.15
N VAL A 158 24.27 -4.81 6.12
CA VAL A 158 24.94 -3.58 6.52
C VAL A 158 24.08 -2.74 7.46
N LYS A 159 24.74 -2.06 8.41
CA LYS A 159 24.11 -0.98 9.15
C LYS A 159 24.10 0.28 8.29
N LEU A 160 22.96 0.93 8.18
CA LEU A 160 22.85 2.20 7.46
C LEU A 160 23.38 3.35 8.33
N ASN A 161 24.27 4.15 7.75
CA ASN A 161 24.90 5.27 8.42
C ASN A 161 24.75 6.56 7.63
N VAL A 162 24.83 7.70 8.33
CA VAL A 162 24.93 9.00 7.67
C VAL A 162 26.20 9.04 6.84
N GLU A 163 26.15 9.66 5.66
CA GLU A 163 27.26 9.80 4.72
C GLU A 163 28.54 10.31 5.45
N GLY A 164 29.64 9.61 5.22
CA GLY A 164 30.92 9.88 5.89
C GLY A 164 31.04 9.38 7.34
N LYS A 165 30.02 8.71 7.89
CA LYS A 165 30.01 8.20 9.29
C LYS A 165 29.87 6.67 9.35
N GLY A 166 30.63 5.93 8.56
CA GLY A 166 30.56 4.47 8.56
C GLY A 166 31.28 3.87 7.39
N GLU A 167 31.03 2.57 7.15
CA GLU A 167 31.48 1.90 5.95
C GLU A 167 30.77 2.49 4.72
N SER A 168 31.53 2.82 3.66
CA SER A 168 30.97 3.33 2.41
C SER A 168 30.20 2.22 1.70
N LEU A 169 29.05 2.58 1.16
CA LEU A 169 28.22 1.71 0.32
C LEU A 169 28.46 1.94 -1.19
N GLU A 170 29.56 2.57 -1.56
CA GLU A 170 29.90 2.76 -2.99
C GLU A 170 29.90 1.42 -3.75
N GLY A 171 29.16 1.35 -4.85
CA GLY A 171 28.98 0.13 -5.65
C GLY A 171 27.97 -0.87 -5.09
N TRP A 172 27.37 -0.61 -3.90
CA TRP A 172 26.35 -1.46 -3.30
C TRP A 172 24.96 -0.87 -3.50
N GLN A 173 23.97 -1.74 -3.73
CA GLN A 173 22.55 -1.36 -3.82
C GLN A 173 21.75 -1.99 -2.68
N ILE A 174 20.91 -1.19 -2.02
CA ILE A 174 19.97 -1.65 -1.00
C ILE A 174 18.83 -2.38 -1.71
N LEU A 175 18.63 -3.66 -1.39
CA LEU A 175 17.61 -4.50 -2.01
C LEU A 175 16.57 -5.03 -1.03
N ASP A 176 16.84 -5.04 0.29
CA ASP A 176 15.85 -5.40 1.32
C ASP A 176 16.20 -4.73 2.65
N VAL A 177 15.22 -4.67 3.55
CA VAL A 177 15.42 -4.23 4.92
C VAL A 177 16.17 -5.29 5.72
N GLY A 178 16.97 -4.86 6.72
CA GLY A 178 17.71 -5.76 7.60
C GLY A 178 16.91 -6.21 8.84
N ASP A 179 17.50 -7.09 9.63
CA ASP A 179 16.83 -7.69 10.79
C ASP A 179 16.60 -6.71 11.94
N THR A 180 17.49 -5.72 12.10
CA THR A 180 17.28 -4.65 13.07
C THR A 180 16.05 -3.82 12.71
N THR A 181 15.90 -3.46 11.44
CA THR A 181 14.72 -2.75 10.92
C THR A 181 13.44 -3.54 11.19
N LEU A 182 13.46 -4.83 10.89
CA LEU A 182 12.31 -5.73 11.12
C LEU A 182 11.91 -5.83 12.59
N THR A 183 12.89 -5.79 13.51
CA THR A 183 12.60 -5.74 14.95
C THR A 183 11.84 -4.46 15.32
N TYR A 184 12.26 -3.31 14.80
CA TYR A 184 11.56 -2.04 15.04
C TYR A 184 10.15 -2.04 14.45
N PHE A 185 9.93 -2.64 13.29
CA PHE A 185 8.61 -2.80 12.68
C PHE A 185 7.74 -3.73 13.53
N ALA A 186 8.27 -4.89 13.93
CA ALA A 186 7.56 -5.84 14.76
C ALA A 186 7.09 -5.24 16.09
N ASP A 187 7.91 -4.43 16.74
CA ASP A 187 7.56 -3.74 18.01
C ASP A 187 6.30 -2.87 17.89
N ARG A 188 6.11 -2.23 16.73
CA ARG A 188 4.91 -1.41 16.47
C ARG A 188 3.70 -2.26 16.11
N LEU A 189 3.93 -3.35 15.36
CA LEU A 189 2.88 -4.28 14.94
C LEU A 189 2.32 -5.10 16.09
N GLU A 190 3.12 -5.40 17.13
CA GLU A 190 2.69 -6.21 18.29
C GLU A 190 1.45 -5.63 18.97
N ASN A 191 1.40 -4.31 19.12
CA ASN A 191 0.31 -3.61 19.80
C ASN A 191 -0.71 -2.99 18.84
N ALA A 192 -0.51 -3.11 17.54
CA ALA A 192 -1.42 -2.55 16.55
C ALA A 192 -2.82 -3.15 16.65
N LYS A 193 -3.84 -2.33 16.40
CA LYS A 193 -5.24 -2.75 16.25
C LYS A 193 -5.68 -2.73 14.79
N THR A 194 -5.09 -1.82 14.04
CA THR A 194 -5.32 -1.69 12.59
C THR A 194 -3.98 -1.65 11.88
N VAL A 195 -3.87 -2.39 10.78
CA VAL A 195 -2.70 -2.39 9.90
C VAL A 195 -3.14 -2.23 8.46
N VAL A 196 -2.52 -1.30 7.75
CA VAL A 196 -2.58 -1.23 6.29
C VAL A 196 -1.19 -1.50 5.75
N TRP A 197 -1.10 -2.40 4.79
CA TRP A 197 0.16 -2.66 4.13
C TRP A 197 0.02 -2.58 2.60
N ASN A 198 0.93 -1.85 1.97
CA ASN A 198 0.96 -1.74 0.51
C ASN A 198 2.39 -1.66 -0.02
N GLY A 199 2.78 -2.66 -0.80
CA GLY A 199 4.07 -2.78 -1.47
C GLY A 199 5.12 -3.56 -0.68
N PRO A 200 6.00 -4.29 -1.38
CA PRO A 200 7.03 -5.13 -0.77
C PRO A 200 8.13 -4.28 -0.11
N LEU A 201 8.81 -4.87 0.88
CA LEU A 201 9.90 -4.22 1.62
C LEU A 201 11.26 -4.42 0.97
N GLY A 202 11.37 -5.34 0.01
CA GLY A 202 12.59 -5.66 -0.71
C GLY A 202 12.33 -6.10 -2.15
N TYR A 203 13.38 -6.56 -2.84
CA TYR A 203 13.36 -7.09 -4.20
C TYR A 203 12.91 -8.55 -4.18
N THR A 204 11.59 -8.77 -4.15
CA THR A 204 10.95 -10.06 -3.85
C THR A 204 11.09 -11.11 -4.96
N GLU A 205 11.57 -10.73 -6.13
CA GLU A 205 11.90 -11.62 -7.24
C GLU A 205 13.04 -12.57 -6.90
N VAL A 206 13.93 -12.16 -5.98
CA VAL A 206 15.05 -12.98 -5.49
C VAL A 206 14.82 -13.34 -4.02
N PRO A 207 14.81 -14.64 -3.65
CA PRO A 207 14.47 -15.09 -2.30
C PRO A 207 15.31 -14.45 -1.19
N GLU A 208 16.60 -14.18 -1.45
CA GLU A 208 17.49 -13.53 -0.48
C GLU A 208 17.00 -12.14 -0.07
N TYR A 209 16.32 -11.41 -0.97
CA TYR A 209 15.82 -10.07 -0.74
C TYR A 209 14.29 -10.01 -0.57
N ALA A 210 13.63 -11.15 -0.47
CA ALA A 210 12.22 -11.28 -0.10
C ALA A 210 12.02 -11.40 1.43
N GLN A 211 13.11 -11.63 2.18
CA GLN A 211 13.06 -11.99 3.60
C GLN A 211 12.37 -10.93 4.46
N GLY A 212 12.58 -9.65 4.17
CA GLY A 212 11.92 -8.55 4.87
C GLY A 212 10.41 -8.64 4.75
N THR A 213 9.92 -8.80 3.52
CA THR A 213 8.51 -8.97 3.20
C THR A 213 7.94 -10.23 3.87
N GLU A 214 8.61 -11.39 3.73
CA GLU A 214 8.16 -12.66 4.30
C GLU A 214 8.11 -12.65 5.84
N LYS A 215 9.06 -12.00 6.51
CA LYS A 215 9.07 -11.89 7.97
C LYS A 215 7.94 -11.01 8.49
N ILE A 216 7.68 -9.86 7.85
CA ILE A 216 6.56 -8.99 8.23
C ILE A 216 5.22 -9.70 7.98
N ASP A 217 5.08 -10.45 6.88
CA ASP A 217 3.91 -11.29 6.63
C ASP A 217 3.63 -12.24 7.81
N LYS A 218 4.67 -12.92 8.29
CA LYS A 218 4.57 -13.78 9.46
C LYS A 218 4.16 -13.02 10.71
N TYR A 219 4.73 -11.86 10.98
CA TYR A 219 4.33 -11.05 12.13
C TYR A 219 2.85 -10.67 12.06
N ILE A 220 2.40 -10.19 10.90
CA ILE A 220 1.01 -9.79 10.69
C ILE A 220 0.04 -10.96 10.86
N SER A 221 0.39 -12.16 10.39
CA SER A 221 -0.48 -13.34 10.54
C SER A 221 -0.71 -13.74 12.00
N HIS A 222 0.23 -13.42 12.89
CA HIS A 222 0.13 -13.74 14.31
C HIS A 222 -0.45 -12.57 15.15
N THR A 223 -0.68 -11.40 14.57
CA THR A 223 -1.32 -10.28 15.29
C THR A 223 -2.82 -10.47 15.38
N LYS A 224 -3.45 -9.75 16.32
CA LYS A 224 -4.92 -9.63 16.41
C LYS A 224 -5.44 -8.38 15.68
N ALA A 225 -4.56 -7.63 15.05
CA ALA A 225 -4.91 -6.42 14.32
C ALA A 225 -5.82 -6.75 13.13
N LYS A 226 -6.74 -5.84 12.79
CA LYS A 226 -7.44 -5.87 11.50
C LYS A 226 -6.49 -5.40 10.42
N CYS A 227 -6.12 -6.30 9.51
CA CYS A 227 -5.12 -6.03 8.50
C CYS A 227 -5.75 -5.95 7.11
N VAL A 228 -5.44 -4.89 6.38
CA VAL A 228 -5.76 -4.76 4.96
C VAL A 228 -4.45 -4.68 4.18
N ILE A 229 -4.25 -5.62 3.28
CA ILE A 229 -3.03 -5.73 2.49
C ILE A 229 -3.38 -5.55 1.02
N GLY A 230 -2.76 -4.57 0.39
CA GLY A 230 -2.90 -4.26 -1.03
C GLY A 230 -1.55 -4.27 -1.74
N GLY A 231 -1.63 -4.25 -3.08
CA GLY A 231 -0.46 -4.36 -3.94
C GLY A 231 -0.17 -5.81 -4.35
N GLY A 232 0.06 -6.01 -5.65
CA GLY A 232 0.20 -7.35 -6.25
C GLY A 232 1.24 -8.21 -5.54
N ASP A 233 2.43 -7.66 -5.32
CA ASP A 233 3.58 -8.38 -4.77
C ASP A 233 3.36 -8.75 -3.29
N SER A 234 2.83 -7.82 -2.47
CA SER A 234 2.51 -8.11 -1.06
C SER A 234 1.41 -9.17 -0.95
N VAL A 235 0.37 -9.08 -1.79
CA VAL A 235 -0.71 -10.08 -1.83
C VAL A 235 -0.17 -11.45 -2.26
N ALA A 236 0.72 -11.50 -3.26
CA ALA A 236 1.34 -12.74 -3.72
C ALA A 236 2.21 -13.38 -2.62
N ALA A 237 2.97 -12.59 -1.86
CA ALA A 237 3.77 -13.08 -0.73
C ALA A 237 2.89 -13.75 0.33
N ILE A 238 1.81 -13.08 0.79
CA ILE A 238 0.85 -13.67 1.75
C ILE A 238 0.19 -14.95 1.19
N GLN A 239 -0.17 -14.97 -0.09
CA GLN A 239 -0.76 -16.16 -0.69
C GLN A 239 0.21 -17.35 -0.69
N LYS A 240 1.51 -17.10 -0.91
CA LYS A 240 2.56 -18.11 -0.82
C LYS A 240 2.66 -18.68 0.60
N ILE A 241 2.65 -17.82 1.63
CA ILE A 241 2.67 -18.24 3.04
C ILE A 241 1.43 -19.04 3.40
N LYS A 242 0.22 -18.55 3.04
CA LYS A 242 -1.03 -19.30 3.25
C LYS A 242 -1.00 -20.69 2.60
N LYS A 243 -0.42 -20.80 1.42
CA LYS A 243 -0.27 -22.09 0.73
C LYS A 243 0.67 -23.02 1.48
N ALA A 244 1.80 -22.51 1.98
CA ALA A 244 2.76 -23.28 2.77
C ALA A 244 2.15 -23.73 4.11
N ALA A 245 1.49 -22.84 4.85
CA ALA A 245 0.78 -23.14 6.09
C ALA A 245 -0.26 -24.26 5.89
N LYS A 246 -1.05 -24.17 4.80
CA LYS A 246 -2.02 -25.22 4.45
C LYS A 246 -1.36 -26.58 4.18
N GLN A 247 -0.18 -26.59 3.53
CA GLN A 247 0.57 -27.83 3.28
C GLN A 247 1.11 -28.44 4.57
N ASN A 248 1.42 -27.61 5.57
CA ASN A 248 1.85 -28.05 6.91
C ASN A 248 0.71 -28.48 7.82
N GLY A 249 -0.56 -28.43 7.35
CA GLY A 249 -1.74 -28.84 8.11
C GLY A 249 -2.28 -27.78 9.08
N GLU A 250 -1.87 -26.50 8.95
CA GLU A 250 -2.32 -25.40 9.77
C GLU A 250 -3.74 -24.93 9.34
N ASP A 251 -4.54 -24.44 10.30
CA ASP A 251 -5.86 -23.90 10.00
C ASP A 251 -5.76 -22.46 9.46
N VAL A 252 -5.50 -22.36 8.16
CA VAL A 252 -5.34 -21.09 7.45
C VAL A 252 -6.56 -20.16 7.59
N LYS A 253 -7.77 -20.69 7.78
CA LYS A 253 -8.97 -19.86 7.96
C LYS A 253 -8.96 -19.16 9.32
N GLN A 254 -8.50 -19.82 10.34
CA GLN A 254 -8.41 -19.25 11.69
C GLN A 254 -7.20 -18.32 11.79
N GLU A 255 -6.03 -18.77 11.32
CA GLU A 255 -4.77 -18.06 11.45
C GLU A 255 -4.74 -16.72 10.69
N PHE A 256 -5.37 -16.64 9.52
CA PHE A 256 -5.41 -15.43 8.68
C PHE A 256 -6.78 -14.75 8.66
N SER A 257 -7.63 -15.00 9.66
CA SER A 257 -9.01 -14.46 9.70
C SER A 257 -9.06 -12.93 9.81
N ASN A 258 -8.02 -12.32 10.36
CA ASN A 258 -7.87 -10.88 10.55
C ASN A 258 -7.30 -10.16 9.33
N ILE A 259 -6.87 -10.90 8.28
CA ILE A 259 -6.21 -10.35 7.11
C ILE A 259 -7.15 -10.32 5.91
N TYR A 260 -7.41 -9.14 5.39
CA TYR A 260 -8.07 -8.93 4.12
C TYR A 260 -7.04 -8.62 3.02
N LEU A 261 -7.05 -9.41 1.97
CA LEU A 261 -6.19 -9.19 0.79
C LEU A 261 -7.01 -8.46 -0.26
N SER A 262 -6.70 -7.18 -0.50
CA SER A 262 -7.35 -6.41 -1.54
C SER A 262 -6.85 -6.82 -2.92
N THR A 263 -7.79 -7.01 -3.83
CA THR A 263 -7.51 -7.35 -5.22
C THR A 263 -7.48 -6.10 -6.13
N GLY A 264 -7.68 -4.93 -5.55
CA GLY A 264 -7.89 -3.68 -6.27
C GLY A 264 -6.66 -3.06 -6.92
N GLY A 265 -5.44 -3.47 -6.54
CA GLY A 265 -4.20 -2.91 -7.11
C GLY A 265 -4.17 -1.38 -7.05
N GLY A 266 -4.15 -0.71 -8.22
CA GLY A 266 -4.19 0.76 -8.31
C GLY A 266 -5.46 1.39 -7.74
N ALA A 267 -6.60 0.72 -7.85
CA ALA A 267 -7.85 1.21 -7.26
C ALA A 267 -7.79 1.24 -5.73
N SER A 268 -7.16 0.23 -5.10
CA SER A 268 -6.94 0.24 -3.64
C SER A 268 -6.03 1.37 -3.22
N LEU A 269 -4.98 1.68 -3.99
CA LEU A 269 -4.09 2.81 -3.73
C LEU A 269 -4.84 4.13 -3.77
N GLU A 270 -5.58 4.39 -4.85
CA GLU A 270 -6.36 5.63 -4.99
C GLU A 270 -7.46 5.74 -3.93
N PHE A 271 -8.06 4.61 -3.51
CA PHE A 271 -8.99 4.58 -2.39
C PHE A 271 -8.31 4.96 -1.07
N LEU A 272 -7.11 4.43 -0.81
CA LEU A 272 -6.30 4.78 0.37
C LEU A 272 -5.81 6.24 0.34
N GLU A 273 -5.66 6.85 -0.83
CA GLU A 273 -5.43 8.28 -0.99
C GLU A 273 -6.64 9.15 -0.61
N GLY A 274 -7.82 8.54 -0.41
CA GLY A 274 -9.07 9.23 -0.15
C GLY A 274 -9.74 9.77 -1.41
N LYS A 275 -9.33 9.31 -2.60
CA LYS A 275 -9.94 9.72 -3.86
C LYS A 275 -11.30 9.04 -4.06
N THR A 276 -12.22 9.78 -4.65
CA THR A 276 -13.47 9.21 -5.14
C THR A 276 -13.19 8.40 -6.40
N LEU A 277 -13.50 7.10 -6.36
CA LEU A 277 -13.30 6.23 -7.52
C LEU A 277 -14.48 6.36 -8.49
N PRO A 278 -14.27 6.74 -9.76
CA PRO A 278 -15.35 7.02 -10.71
C PRO A 278 -16.28 5.81 -10.93
N GLY A 279 -15.73 4.59 -10.98
CA GLY A 279 -16.54 3.36 -11.13
C GLY A 279 -17.44 3.04 -9.93
N ILE A 280 -17.17 3.64 -8.75
CA ILE A 280 -18.03 3.55 -7.58
C ILE A 280 -19.01 4.73 -7.55
N ALA A 281 -18.52 5.94 -7.81
CA ALA A 281 -19.31 7.16 -7.79
C ALA A 281 -20.47 7.15 -8.81
N ALA A 282 -20.30 6.44 -9.93
CA ALA A 282 -21.32 6.30 -10.96
C ALA A 282 -22.47 5.37 -10.57
N LEU A 283 -22.31 4.54 -9.53
CA LEU A 283 -23.35 3.60 -9.09
C LEU A 283 -24.46 4.34 -8.33
N ASN A 284 -25.68 3.83 -8.40
CA ASN A 284 -26.82 4.41 -7.71
C ASN A 284 -26.64 4.21 -6.20
N ASN A 285 -26.70 5.29 -5.45
CA ASN A 285 -26.90 5.24 -4.02
C ASN A 285 -28.32 5.65 -3.65
N LYS A 286 -28.73 5.40 -2.40
CA LYS A 286 -30.09 5.75 -1.94
C LYS A 286 -30.40 7.23 -2.03
N GLU A 287 -29.39 8.10 -2.01
CA GLU A 287 -29.55 9.55 -2.13
C GLU A 287 -29.79 9.97 -3.59
N ASN A 288 -29.07 9.36 -4.54
CA ASN A 288 -29.28 9.59 -5.97
C ASN A 288 -30.64 9.06 -6.45
N GLN A 289 -31.16 7.98 -5.86
CA GLN A 289 -32.50 7.47 -6.17
C GLN A 289 -33.60 8.44 -5.73
N LYS A 290 -33.47 9.06 -4.55
CA LYS A 290 -34.44 10.09 -4.08
C LYS A 290 -34.45 11.32 -4.97
N CYS A 291 -33.31 11.69 -5.55
CA CYS A 291 -33.24 12.79 -6.52
C CYS A 291 -33.93 12.46 -7.85
N LYS A 292 -33.82 11.21 -8.32
CA LYS A 292 -34.50 10.77 -9.57
C LYS A 292 -36.01 10.62 -9.40
N SER A 293 -36.49 10.27 -8.21
CA SER A 293 -37.92 10.12 -7.91
C SER A 293 -38.67 11.42 -7.64
N GLY A 294 -37.98 12.58 -7.59
CA GLY A 294 -38.61 13.87 -7.39
C GLY A 294 -39.16 14.14 -5.98
N GLU A 295 -38.89 13.25 -5.02
CA GLU A 295 -39.46 13.37 -3.66
C GLU A 295 -38.77 14.40 -2.75
N ASN A 296 -37.61 14.97 -3.17
CA ASN A 296 -37.01 16.09 -2.44
C ASN A 296 -36.56 17.21 -3.39
N GLY A 297 -37.26 18.34 -3.33
CA GLY A 297 -37.07 19.52 -4.16
C GLY A 297 -35.75 20.30 -3.98
N ASN A 298 -34.68 19.67 -3.51
CA ASN A 298 -33.39 20.32 -3.29
C ASN A 298 -32.23 19.35 -3.57
N CYS A 299 -32.11 18.92 -4.83
CA CYS A 299 -30.93 18.19 -5.28
C CYS A 299 -29.86 19.16 -5.76
N LYS A 300 -28.79 19.31 -5.00
CA LYS A 300 -27.58 19.99 -5.48
C LYS A 300 -26.95 19.15 -6.58
N SER A 301 -26.62 19.74 -7.73
CA SER A 301 -25.85 19.08 -8.78
C SER A 301 -24.46 18.67 -8.26
N ASN A 302 -23.94 17.53 -8.70
CA ASN A 302 -22.63 16.99 -8.29
C ASN A 302 -21.45 17.99 -8.47
N GLU A 303 -21.62 19.05 -9.24
CA GLU A 303 -20.60 20.10 -9.43
C GLU A 303 -20.44 21.02 -8.20
N GLN A 304 -21.40 21.05 -7.27
CA GLN A 304 -21.34 21.89 -6.07
C GLN A 304 -20.83 21.18 -4.82
N GLN A 305 -20.67 19.85 -4.84
CA GLN A 305 -20.10 19.07 -3.73
C GLN A 305 -18.56 18.97 -3.78
N LEU A 306 -17.92 19.46 -4.83
CA LEU A 306 -16.47 19.51 -4.98
C LEU A 306 -15.87 20.88 -4.58
N ALA A 307 -16.68 21.80 -4.07
CA ALA A 307 -16.27 23.18 -3.75
C ALA A 307 -16.40 23.55 -2.25
N ASP A 308 -16.87 22.65 -1.39
CA ASP A 308 -16.89 22.75 0.07
C ASP A 308 -16.03 21.63 0.70
#